data_7b2514344c06c530e6fff92f2decd32d
#
_entry.id   7b2514344c06c530e6fff92f2decd32d
#
_cell.length_a   1.000
_cell.length_b   1.000
_cell.length_c   1.000
_cell.angle_alpha   90.00
_cell.angle_beta   90.00
_cell.angle_gamma   90.00
#
_symmetry.space_group_name_H-M   'P 1'
#
loop_
_entity.id
_entity.type
_entity.pdbx_description
1 polymer ?
#
loop_
_entity_poly.entity_id
_entity_poly.type
_entity_poly.pdbx_seq_one_letter_code
_entity_poly.pdbx_strand_id
1 'polypeptide(L)'
;MSDEDTTGSSYTSRLTRLSGAGWKQRLDVQAPYRWNLRRLLGGRRVLDVGCGIGRNLVALEQGSVGVDHNAHSVEHCLSLGLQAYTAEELAAAEPGIFDGLLLAHVVEHLRPGTEAGVLREYLPYINPGSPVVLICPQERGFATDATHTTFFDFAGLRGVCAEAGLPVDRVYSFPFPRFAGKAFTYNEFVVLAHVP
;
A
#
# COMPACT_ATOMS: atom_id res chain seq x y z
N MET A 1 -19.40 -6.07 4.81
CA MET A 1 -19.10 -6.36 3.40
C MET A 1 -17.96 -7.35 3.44
N SER A 2 -18.08 -8.44 2.71
CA SER A 2 -17.20 -9.61 2.83
C SER A 2 -15.93 -9.43 2.00
N ASP A 3 -14.84 -10.12 2.37
CA ASP A 3 -13.59 -10.24 1.59
C ASP A 3 -13.82 -10.62 0.11
N GLU A 4 -15.01 -11.10 -0.25
CA GLU A 4 -15.41 -11.45 -1.61
C GLU A 4 -15.38 -10.28 -2.61
N ASP A 5 -15.56 -9.03 -2.16
CA ASP A 5 -15.61 -7.86 -3.05
C ASP A 5 -14.26 -7.46 -3.63
N THR A 6 -13.15 -7.90 -3.04
CA THR A 6 -11.79 -7.58 -3.51
C THR A 6 -11.07 -8.76 -4.16
N THR A 7 -11.64 -9.98 -4.08
CA THR A 7 -11.02 -11.22 -4.61
C THR A 7 -11.38 -11.54 -6.07
N GLY A 8 -12.37 -10.88 -6.64
CA GLY A 8 -12.89 -11.19 -7.97
C GLY A 8 -12.10 -10.54 -9.13
N SER A 9 -12.15 -11.17 -10.31
CA SER A 9 -11.62 -10.62 -11.57
C SER A 9 -12.22 -9.25 -11.93
N SER A 10 -13.43 -8.95 -11.45
CA SER A 10 -14.10 -7.65 -11.57
C SER A 10 -13.35 -6.53 -10.86
N TYR A 11 -12.76 -6.80 -9.70
CA TYR A 11 -11.95 -5.83 -8.96
C TYR A 11 -10.65 -5.48 -9.72
N THR A 12 -9.93 -6.49 -10.18
CA THR A 12 -8.72 -6.31 -11.01
C THR A 12 -9.02 -5.55 -12.29
N SER A 13 -10.13 -5.88 -12.98
CA SER A 13 -10.59 -5.19 -14.19
C SER A 13 -10.97 -3.73 -13.91
N ARG A 14 -11.58 -3.44 -12.75
CA ARG A 14 -11.90 -2.07 -12.30
C ARG A 14 -10.61 -1.26 -12.08
N LEU A 15 -9.61 -1.82 -11.39
CA LEU A 15 -8.32 -1.17 -11.16
C LEU A 15 -7.60 -0.86 -12.48
N THR A 16 -7.59 -1.79 -13.42
CA THR A 16 -6.98 -1.62 -14.75
C THR A 16 -7.68 -0.50 -15.54
N ARG A 17 -9.02 -0.47 -15.55
CA ARG A 17 -9.79 0.57 -16.22
C ARG A 17 -9.60 1.96 -15.63
N LEU A 18 -9.50 2.08 -14.30
CA LEU A 18 -9.24 3.35 -13.61
C LEU A 18 -7.83 3.88 -13.91
N SER A 19 -6.87 2.99 -14.20
CA SER A 19 -5.51 3.35 -14.61
C SER A 19 -5.46 3.88 -16.05
N GLY A 20 -6.40 3.48 -16.93
CA GLY A 20 -6.38 3.72 -18.37
C GLY A 20 -7.10 4.99 -18.86
N ALA A 21 -7.61 5.85 -17.99
CA ALA A 21 -8.30 7.08 -18.43
C ALA A 21 -7.32 8.07 -19.09
N GLY A 22 -7.35 8.20 -20.41
CA GLY A 22 -6.32 8.80 -21.26
C GLY A 22 -5.90 10.25 -20.96
N TRP A 23 -6.78 11.11 -20.36
CA TRP A 23 -6.37 12.46 -19.95
C TRP A 23 -5.55 12.47 -18.67
N LYS A 24 -5.77 11.49 -17.74
CA LYS A 24 -4.99 11.29 -16.51
C LYS A 24 -3.57 10.81 -16.82
N GLN A 25 -3.38 10.03 -17.90
CA GLN A 25 -2.06 9.62 -18.37
C GLN A 25 -1.27 10.80 -18.95
N ARG A 26 -1.95 11.76 -19.62
CA ARG A 26 -1.28 12.94 -20.18
C ARG A 26 -0.76 13.91 -19.12
N LEU A 27 -1.40 14.01 -17.97
CA LEU A 27 -1.00 14.92 -16.88
C LEU A 27 -0.18 14.24 -15.81
N ASP A 28 0.02 12.91 -15.89
CA ASP A 28 0.71 12.09 -14.90
C ASP A 28 0.38 12.48 -13.45
N VAL A 29 -0.91 12.49 -13.12
CA VAL A 29 -1.41 12.91 -11.79
C VAL A 29 -0.84 12.07 -10.64
N GLN A 30 -0.21 10.93 -10.94
CA GLN A 30 0.47 10.08 -9.97
C GLN A 30 1.97 10.37 -9.83
N ALA A 31 2.53 11.28 -10.62
CA ALA A 31 3.95 11.62 -10.51
C ALA A 31 4.36 12.09 -9.09
N PRO A 32 3.61 12.96 -8.40
CA PRO A 32 3.92 13.32 -7.03
C PRO A 32 3.94 12.12 -6.09
N TYR A 33 2.94 11.22 -6.21
CA TYR A 33 2.86 10.01 -5.41
C TYR A 33 4.10 9.11 -5.62
N ARG A 34 4.45 8.79 -6.87
CA ARG A 34 5.64 7.99 -7.18
C ARG A 34 6.94 8.66 -6.72
N TRP A 35 7.03 9.99 -6.84
CA TRP A 35 8.15 10.75 -6.30
C TRP A 35 8.27 10.57 -4.78
N ASN A 36 7.14 10.65 -4.05
CA ASN A 36 7.13 10.46 -2.61
C ASN A 36 7.55 9.03 -2.22
N LEU A 37 7.05 7.99 -2.92
CA LEU A 37 7.48 6.61 -2.70
C LEU A 37 9.00 6.45 -2.89
N ARG A 38 9.54 6.97 -4.00
CA ARG A 38 10.99 6.91 -4.25
C ARG A 38 11.79 7.67 -3.20
N ARG A 39 11.28 8.78 -2.69
CA ARG A 39 11.92 9.52 -1.60
C ARG A 39 11.95 8.74 -0.29
N LEU A 40 10.91 7.96 -0.01
CA LEU A 40 10.79 7.18 1.24
C LEU A 40 11.53 5.84 1.16
N LEU A 41 11.47 5.19 0.01
CA LEU A 41 11.85 3.78 -0.17
C LEU A 41 12.88 3.56 -1.30
N GLY A 42 13.34 4.61 -1.98
CA GLY A 42 14.32 4.48 -3.07
C GLY A 42 15.64 3.87 -2.61
N GLY A 43 16.25 3.08 -3.49
CA GLY A 43 17.46 2.32 -3.21
C GLY A 43 17.26 1.10 -2.29
N ARG A 44 16.02 0.73 -2.00
CA ARG A 44 15.65 -0.37 -1.09
C ARG A 44 14.91 -1.47 -1.82
N ARG A 45 15.17 -2.70 -1.45
CA ARG A 45 14.34 -3.84 -1.81
C ARG A 45 13.11 -3.87 -0.90
N VAL A 46 11.94 -3.63 -1.44
CA VAL A 46 10.69 -3.38 -0.69
C VAL A 46 9.72 -4.54 -0.83
N LEU A 47 9.04 -4.88 0.26
CA LEU A 47 7.85 -5.72 0.27
C LEU A 47 6.62 -4.80 0.21
N ASP A 48 5.85 -4.87 -0.89
CA ASP A 48 4.62 -4.10 -1.12
C ASP A 48 3.41 -4.97 -0.82
N VAL A 49 2.85 -4.83 0.36
CA VAL A 49 1.69 -5.63 0.83
C VAL A 49 0.40 -4.97 0.35
N GLY A 50 -0.48 -5.76 -0.28
CA GLY A 50 -1.65 -5.26 -0.99
C GLY A 50 -1.27 -4.60 -2.31
N CYS A 51 -0.33 -5.18 -3.05
CA CYS A 51 0.25 -4.58 -4.26
C CYS A 51 -0.75 -4.35 -5.41
N GLY A 52 -1.93 -4.99 -5.35
CA GLY A 52 -2.93 -4.93 -6.40
C GLY A 52 -2.34 -5.28 -7.76
N ILE A 53 -2.59 -4.44 -8.75
CA ILE A 53 -2.06 -4.61 -10.11
C ILE A 53 -0.62 -4.08 -10.29
N GLY A 54 0.17 -3.92 -9.23
CA GLY A 54 1.58 -3.59 -9.26
C GLY A 54 1.92 -2.11 -9.47
N ARG A 55 0.98 -1.17 -9.20
CA ARG A 55 1.22 0.27 -9.44
C ARG A 55 2.41 0.82 -8.67
N ASN A 56 2.63 0.34 -7.44
CA ASN A 56 3.76 0.75 -6.62
C ASN A 56 5.03 0.08 -7.09
N LEU A 57 4.96 -1.22 -7.42
CA LEU A 57 6.11 -2.03 -7.84
C LEU A 57 6.86 -1.42 -9.03
N VAL A 58 6.15 -0.83 -10.00
CA VAL A 58 6.79 -0.15 -11.15
C VAL A 58 7.55 1.13 -10.76
N ALA A 59 7.34 1.64 -9.55
CA ALA A 59 8.01 2.83 -9.02
C ALA A 59 9.11 2.50 -8.01
N LEU A 60 9.18 1.25 -7.54
CA LEU A 60 10.14 0.75 -6.57
C LEU A 60 11.39 0.18 -7.27
N GLU A 61 12.43 -0.10 -6.50
CA GLU A 61 13.68 -0.67 -7.02
C GLU A 61 13.48 -2.12 -7.50
N GLN A 62 14.30 -2.50 -8.50
CA GLN A 62 14.32 -3.87 -9.00
C GLN A 62 14.61 -4.87 -7.87
N GLY A 63 13.88 -5.97 -7.84
CA GLY A 63 13.94 -6.97 -6.77
C GLY A 63 12.93 -6.72 -5.64
N SER A 64 12.17 -5.62 -5.67
CA SER A 64 11.00 -5.46 -4.81
C SER A 64 9.93 -6.47 -5.19
N VAL A 65 9.14 -6.89 -4.20
CA VAL A 65 8.16 -7.97 -4.32
C VAL A 65 6.81 -7.47 -3.85
N GLY A 66 5.76 -7.82 -4.58
CA GLY A 66 4.38 -7.58 -4.19
C GLY A 66 3.75 -8.79 -3.51
N VAL A 67 2.84 -8.51 -2.59
CA VAL A 67 1.93 -9.52 -2.04
C VAL A 67 0.50 -9.03 -2.17
N ASP A 68 -0.38 -9.90 -2.65
CA ASP A 68 -1.82 -9.60 -2.70
C ASP A 68 -2.63 -10.87 -2.42
N HIS A 69 -3.77 -10.72 -1.74
CA HIS A 69 -4.68 -11.84 -1.48
C HIS A 69 -5.46 -12.28 -2.73
N ASN A 70 -5.51 -11.41 -3.76
CA ASN A 70 -6.21 -11.67 -5.01
C ASN A 70 -5.25 -12.27 -6.05
N ALA A 71 -5.37 -13.57 -6.31
CA ALA A 71 -4.55 -14.28 -7.28
C ALA A 71 -4.58 -13.65 -8.70
N HIS A 72 -5.71 -13.06 -9.13
CA HIS A 72 -5.77 -12.37 -10.43
C HIS A 72 -4.92 -11.09 -10.46
N SER A 73 -4.78 -10.41 -9.31
CA SER A 73 -3.87 -9.26 -9.19
C SER A 73 -2.41 -9.72 -9.29
N VAL A 74 -2.08 -10.84 -8.65
CA VAL A 74 -0.75 -11.47 -8.73
C VAL A 74 -0.43 -11.88 -10.17
N GLU A 75 -1.34 -12.61 -10.84
CA GLU A 75 -1.19 -12.99 -12.26
C GLU A 75 -0.96 -11.77 -13.16
N HIS A 76 -1.70 -10.67 -12.90
CA HIS A 76 -1.49 -9.42 -13.64
C HIS A 76 -0.07 -8.87 -13.44
N CYS A 77 0.41 -8.81 -12.20
CA CYS A 77 1.78 -8.38 -11.91
C CYS A 77 2.82 -9.23 -12.66
N LEU A 78 2.67 -10.56 -12.59
CA LEU A 78 3.56 -11.50 -13.29
C LEU A 78 3.54 -11.29 -14.80
N SER A 79 2.38 -11.00 -15.39
CA SER A 79 2.25 -10.70 -16.84
C SER A 79 3.01 -9.44 -17.26
N LEU A 80 3.26 -8.52 -16.33
CA LEU A 80 4.05 -7.30 -16.51
C LEU A 80 5.55 -7.50 -16.19
N GLY A 81 5.97 -8.73 -15.85
CA GLY A 81 7.34 -9.03 -15.45
C GLY A 81 7.70 -8.58 -14.04
N LEU A 82 6.71 -8.23 -13.23
CA LEU A 82 6.88 -7.88 -11.81
C LEU A 82 6.89 -9.14 -10.95
N GLN A 83 7.59 -9.13 -9.83
CA GLN A 83 7.55 -10.21 -8.85
C GLN A 83 6.38 -9.98 -7.88
N ALA A 84 5.46 -10.93 -7.82
CA ALA A 84 4.34 -10.88 -6.89
C ALA A 84 3.91 -12.30 -6.51
N TYR A 85 3.32 -12.43 -5.31
CA TYR A 85 2.87 -13.68 -4.71
C TYR A 85 1.54 -13.48 -3.99
N THR A 86 0.78 -14.55 -3.81
CA THR A 86 -0.22 -14.59 -2.73
C THR A 86 0.49 -14.75 -1.38
N ALA A 87 -0.22 -14.55 -0.25
CA ALA A 87 0.39 -14.70 1.06
C ALA A 87 0.92 -16.13 1.30
N GLU A 88 0.17 -17.14 0.85
CA GLU A 88 0.59 -18.55 0.93
C GLU A 88 1.83 -18.83 0.06
N GLU A 89 1.85 -18.30 -1.15
CA GLU A 89 2.99 -18.45 -2.08
C GLU A 89 4.24 -17.75 -1.57
N LEU A 90 4.12 -16.57 -0.97
CA LEU A 90 5.25 -15.83 -0.39
C LEU A 90 5.97 -16.67 0.66
N ALA A 91 5.21 -17.30 1.58
CA ALA A 91 5.78 -18.14 2.63
C ALA A 91 6.55 -19.35 2.06
N ALA A 92 6.06 -19.91 0.94
CA ALA A 92 6.69 -21.06 0.27
C ALA A 92 7.89 -20.68 -0.63
N ALA A 93 7.89 -19.46 -1.16
CA ALA A 93 8.90 -18.98 -2.11
C ALA A 93 10.23 -18.59 -1.47
N GLU A 94 10.29 -18.47 -0.12
CA GLU A 94 11.50 -18.03 0.60
C GLU A 94 12.12 -16.76 -0.03
N PRO A 95 11.37 -15.65 -0.11
CA PRO A 95 11.75 -14.48 -0.92
C PRO A 95 12.99 -13.76 -0.38
N GLY A 96 13.51 -14.18 0.77
CA GLY A 96 14.58 -13.50 1.50
C GLY A 96 14.08 -12.30 2.30
N ILE A 97 15.00 -11.44 2.72
CA ILE A 97 14.73 -10.29 3.60
C ILE A 97 14.69 -9.00 2.79
N PHE A 98 13.84 -8.07 3.20
CA PHE A 98 13.62 -6.79 2.54
C PHE A 98 14.14 -5.62 3.39
N ASP A 99 14.44 -4.50 2.73
CA ASP A 99 14.95 -3.26 3.34
C ASP A 99 13.87 -2.19 3.53
N GLY A 100 12.61 -2.55 3.34
CA GLY A 100 11.45 -1.71 3.56
C GLY A 100 10.14 -2.46 3.38
N LEU A 101 9.12 -1.98 4.09
CA LEU A 101 7.74 -2.47 4.01
C LEU A 101 6.81 -1.34 3.58
N LEU A 102 5.94 -1.61 2.62
CA LEU A 102 4.92 -0.67 2.15
C LEU A 102 3.53 -1.30 2.31
N LEU A 103 2.62 -0.55 2.95
CA LEU A 103 1.17 -0.80 2.92
C LEU A 103 0.50 0.49 2.43
N ALA A 104 0.15 0.53 1.16
CA ALA A 104 -0.46 1.71 0.55
C ALA A 104 -1.88 1.38 0.07
N HIS A 105 -2.87 2.03 0.66
CA HIS A 105 -4.29 1.77 0.40
C HIS A 105 -4.70 0.34 0.72
N VAL A 106 -4.32 -0.13 1.91
CA VAL A 106 -4.59 -1.49 2.40
C VAL A 106 -5.36 -1.48 3.69
N VAL A 107 -4.87 -0.74 4.71
CA VAL A 107 -5.41 -0.87 6.07
C VAL A 107 -6.87 -0.42 6.17
N GLU A 108 -7.31 0.50 5.31
CA GLU A 108 -8.70 0.95 5.21
C GLU A 108 -9.68 -0.10 4.67
N HIS A 109 -9.15 -1.17 4.04
CA HIS A 109 -9.95 -2.28 3.52
C HIS A 109 -9.99 -3.48 4.48
N LEU A 110 -9.10 -3.52 5.47
CA LEU A 110 -9.01 -4.64 6.41
C LEU A 110 -10.22 -4.69 7.35
N ARG A 111 -10.46 -5.85 7.93
CA ARG A 111 -11.46 -5.97 8.99
C ARG A 111 -11.01 -5.16 10.19
N PRO A 112 -11.89 -4.34 10.78
CA PRO A 112 -11.54 -3.55 11.95
C PRO A 112 -10.90 -4.39 13.07
N GLY A 113 -9.73 -3.95 13.55
CA GLY A 113 -8.96 -4.63 14.59
C GLY A 113 -7.98 -5.70 14.11
N THR A 114 -7.85 -5.93 12.79
CA THR A 114 -6.85 -6.89 12.24
C THR A 114 -5.60 -6.21 11.69
N GLU A 115 -5.58 -4.89 11.58
CA GLU A 115 -4.57 -4.10 10.88
C GLU A 115 -3.16 -4.33 11.43
N ALA A 116 -3.01 -4.27 12.75
CA ALA A 116 -1.72 -4.53 13.42
C ALA A 116 -1.29 -6.01 13.27
N GLY A 117 -2.25 -6.94 13.19
CA GLY A 117 -2.01 -8.35 12.92
C GLY A 117 -1.38 -8.55 11.55
N VAL A 118 -1.94 -7.91 10.53
CA VAL A 118 -1.41 -7.94 9.16
C VAL A 118 0.00 -7.34 9.10
N LEU A 119 0.26 -6.22 9.78
CA LEU A 119 1.64 -5.70 9.85
C LEU A 119 2.60 -6.73 10.46
N ARG A 120 2.26 -7.31 11.62
CA ARG A 120 3.11 -8.30 12.31
C ARG A 120 3.39 -9.54 11.47
N GLU A 121 2.50 -9.94 10.58
CA GLU A 121 2.69 -11.09 9.67
C GLU A 121 3.90 -10.88 8.74
N TYR A 122 4.12 -9.64 8.28
CA TYR A 122 5.18 -9.33 7.33
C TYR A 122 6.49 -8.82 7.96
N LEU A 123 6.47 -8.41 9.24
CA LEU A 123 7.69 -7.93 9.93
C LEU A 123 8.85 -8.95 9.93
N PRO A 124 8.63 -10.28 10.02
CA PRO A 124 9.72 -11.25 9.95
C PRO A 124 10.52 -11.23 8.63
N TYR A 125 9.96 -10.66 7.56
CA TYR A 125 10.64 -10.51 6.27
C TYR A 125 11.44 -9.21 6.16
N ILE A 126 11.47 -8.36 7.18
CA ILE A 126 12.02 -7.00 7.10
C ILE A 126 13.24 -6.88 8.02
N ASN A 127 14.33 -6.30 7.50
CA ASN A 127 15.53 -6.03 8.29
C ASN A 127 15.23 -5.06 9.44
N PRO A 128 15.80 -5.29 10.65
CA PRO A 128 15.75 -4.29 11.73
C PRO A 128 16.26 -2.93 11.27
N GLY A 129 15.65 -1.86 11.76
CA GLY A 129 15.93 -0.47 11.35
C GLY A 129 15.36 -0.06 9.99
N SER A 130 14.73 -0.98 9.25
CA SER A 130 14.14 -0.66 7.94
C SER A 130 12.85 0.14 8.06
N PRO A 131 12.58 1.06 7.10
CA PRO A 131 11.36 1.84 7.10
C PRO A 131 10.12 0.98 6.83
N VAL A 132 9.04 1.32 7.53
CA VAL A 132 7.68 0.85 7.31
C VAL A 132 6.82 2.05 6.94
N VAL A 133 6.21 2.01 5.76
CA VAL A 133 5.42 3.13 5.22
C VAL A 133 3.96 2.70 5.11
N LEU A 134 3.08 3.44 5.79
CA LEU A 134 1.63 3.31 5.62
C LEU A 134 1.10 4.55 4.89
N ILE A 135 0.26 4.31 3.89
CA ILE A 135 -0.41 5.38 3.12
C ILE A 135 -1.90 5.06 3.08
N CYS A 136 -2.73 6.03 3.51
CA CYS A 136 -4.19 5.91 3.48
C CYS A 136 -4.82 7.16 2.88
N PRO A 137 -6.00 7.03 2.23
CA PRO A 137 -6.72 8.17 1.70
C PRO A 137 -7.23 9.07 2.82
N GLN A 138 -7.26 10.36 2.56
CA GLN A 138 -7.98 11.32 3.41
C GLN A 138 -9.47 11.31 3.08
N GLU A 139 -10.27 12.14 3.76
CA GLU A 139 -11.74 12.06 3.75
C GLU A 139 -12.35 11.97 2.35
N ARG A 140 -11.87 12.84 1.44
CA ARG A 140 -12.42 12.86 0.07
C ARG A 140 -12.05 11.59 -0.70
N GLY A 141 -10.82 11.11 -0.56
CA GLY A 141 -10.37 9.85 -1.16
C GLY A 141 -11.10 8.66 -0.57
N PHE A 142 -11.20 8.59 0.77
CA PHE A 142 -11.92 7.54 1.47
C PHE A 142 -13.37 7.41 1.01
N ALA A 143 -14.09 8.52 0.83
CA ALA A 143 -15.48 8.52 0.41
C ALA A 143 -15.72 8.09 -1.06
N THR A 144 -14.66 7.91 -1.87
CA THR A 144 -14.80 7.53 -3.29
C THR A 144 -14.81 6.04 -3.54
N ASP A 145 -14.49 5.22 -2.54
CA ASP A 145 -14.49 3.77 -2.66
C ASP A 145 -15.39 3.12 -1.60
N ALA A 146 -16.42 2.40 -2.05
CA ALA A 146 -17.37 1.71 -1.17
C ALA A 146 -16.77 0.49 -0.46
N THR A 147 -15.59 0.03 -0.86
CA THR A 147 -14.89 -1.08 -0.22
C THR A 147 -14.07 -0.66 1.00
N HIS A 148 -13.91 0.64 1.23
CA HIS A 148 -13.30 1.16 2.45
C HIS A 148 -14.18 0.84 3.67
N THR A 149 -13.62 0.16 4.66
CA THR A 149 -14.33 -0.27 5.88
C THR A 149 -14.09 0.67 7.05
N THR A 150 -12.85 1.14 7.21
CA THR A 150 -12.44 1.97 8.36
C THR A 150 -11.68 3.21 7.90
N PHE A 151 -12.13 4.38 8.35
CA PHE A 151 -11.39 5.61 8.14
C PHE A 151 -10.27 5.75 9.17
N PHE A 152 -9.04 5.90 8.69
CA PHE A 152 -7.88 6.17 9.53
C PHE A 152 -7.39 7.59 9.32
N ASP A 153 -7.25 8.32 10.43
CA ASP A 153 -6.48 9.55 10.48
C ASP A 153 -5.07 9.29 11.04
N PHE A 154 -4.29 10.34 11.30
CA PHE A 154 -2.95 10.19 11.88
C PHE A 154 -2.94 9.51 13.25
N ALA A 155 -3.97 9.73 14.08
CA ALA A 155 -4.07 9.10 15.40
C ALA A 155 -4.36 7.60 15.26
N GLY A 156 -5.29 7.23 14.38
CA GLY A 156 -5.63 5.85 14.08
C GLY A 156 -4.42 5.07 13.53
N LEU A 157 -3.73 5.64 12.52
CA LEU A 157 -2.54 4.99 11.94
C LEU A 157 -1.38 4.86 12.94
N ARG A 158 -1.17 5.84 13.81
CA ARG A 158 -0.20 5.73 14.92
C ARG A 158 -0.60 4.61 15.89
N GLY A 159 -1.91 4.46 16.16
CA GLY A 159 -2.44 3.37 16.99
C GLY A 159 -2.13 2.00 16.39
N VAL A 160 -2.36 1.81 15.09
CA VAL A 160 -2.01 0.58 14.35
C VAL A 160 -0.51 0.28 14.45
N CYS A 161 0.35 1.28 14.22
CA CYS A 161 1.80 1.11 14.36
C CYS A 161 2.19 0.73 15.79
N ALA A 162 1.66 1.42 16.79
CA ALA A 162 1.97 1.16 18.20
C ALA A 162 1.55 -0.26 18.62
N GLU A 163 0.36 -0.71 18.20
CA GLU A 163 -0.11 -2.07 18.44
C GLU A 163 0.77 -3.11 17.72
N ALA A 164 1.29 -2.79 16.53
CA ALA A 164 2.22 -3.64 15.81
C ALA A 164 3.65 -3.62 16.39
N GLY A 165 3.94 -2.77 17.39
CA GLY A 165 5.27 -2.61 17.98
C GLY A 165 6.22 -1.77 17.14
N LEU A 166 5.70 -0.93 16.23
CA LEU A 166 6.49 -0.11 15.32
C LEU A 166 6.61 1.34 15.83
N PRO A 167 7.81 1.83 16.16
CA PRO A 167 8.04 3.24 16.46
C PRO A 167 7.75 4.12 15.25
N VAL A 168 6.94 5.18 15.45
CA VAL A 168 6.59 6.13 14.39
C VAL A 168 7.56 7.30 14.39
N ASP A 169 8.29 7.48 13.29
CA ASP A 169 9.25 8.56 13.12
C ASP A 169 8.57 9.85 12.64
N ARG A 170 7.62 9.71 11.70
CA ARG A 170 7.00 10.86 11.06
C ARG A 170 5.60 10.57 10.57
N VAL A 171 4.74 11.60 10.63
CA VAL A 171 3.44 11.62 9.94
C VAL A 171 3.30 12.93 9.17
N TYR A 172 2.69 12.88 7.98
CA TYR A 172 2.43 14.08 7.17
C TYR A 172 1.32 13.82 6.15
N SER A 173 0.79 14.91 5.64
CA SER A 173 -0.18 14.91 4.53
C SER A 173 0.55 15.10 3.22
N PHE A 174 0.12 14.41 2.16
CA PHE A 174 0.74 14.50 0.84
C PHE A 174 -0.32 14.31 -0.27
N PRO A 175 -0.21 15.00 -1.43
CA PRO A 175 0.81 15.98 -1.79
C PRO A 175 0.59 17.36 -1.17
N PHE A 176 -0.60 17.64 -0.65
CA PHE A 176 -0.99 18.95 -0.10
C PHE A 176 -1.14 18.92 1.42
N PRO A 177 -1.20 20.09 2.09
CA PRO A 177 -1.50 20.18 3.51
C PRO A 177 -2.82 19.47 3.88
N ARG A 178 -2.92 19.06 5.13
CA ARG A 178 -4.02 18.22 5.67
C ARG A 178 -5.42 18.71 5.31
N PHE A 179 -5.67 20.03 5.30
CA PHE A 179 -7.00 20.58 4.99
C PHE A 179 -7.46 20.26 3.56
N ALA A 180 -6.54 20.05 2.63
CA ALA A 180 -6.86 19.74 1.23
C ALA A 180 -7.56 18.39 1.07
N GLY A 181 -7.35 17.45 1.99
CA GLY A 181 -7.96 16.11 1.94
C GLY A 181 -9.47 16.08 2.07
N LYS A 182 -10.08 17.19 2.54
CA LYS A 182 -11.54 17.36 2.56
C LYS A 182 -12.12 17.59 1.16
N ALA A 183 -11.32 18.05 0.20
CA ALA A 183 -11.76 18.43 -1.14
C ALA A 183 -11.02 17.67 -2.26
N PHE A 184 -9.74 17.35 -2.05
CA PHE A 184 -8.90 16.72 -3.06
C PHE A 184 -8.75 15.21 -2.82
N THR A 185 -9.23 14.41 -3.76
CA THR A 185 -9.32 12.94 -3.67
C THR A 185 -7.98 12.24 -3.48
N TYR A 186 -6.90 12.80 -4.04
CA TYR A 186 -5.57 12.20 -4.02
C TYR A 186 -4.68 12.75 -2.90
N ASN A 187 -5.28 13.35 -1.87
CA ASN A 187 -4.55 13.73 -0.67
C ASN A 187 -4.57 12.58 0.33
N GLU A 188 -3.42 12.28 0.89
CA GLU A 188 -3.19 11.05 1.66
C GLU A 188 -2.60 11.37 3.03
N PHE A 189 -2.87 10.49 3.99
CA PHE A 189 -2.09 10.35 5.22
C PHE A 189 -0.90 9.47 4.94
N VAL A 190 0.29 9.93 5.31
CA VAL A 190 1.53 9.15 5.22
C VAL A 190 2.12 9.01 6.60
N VAL A 191 2.37 7.77 7.00
CA VAL A 191 3.08 7.42 8.24
C VAL A 191 4.38 6.73 7.87
N LEU A 192 5.47 7.20 8.44
CA LEU A 192 6.77 6.56 8.39
C LEU A 192 7.10 6.04 9.80
N ALA A 193 7.31 4.76 9.89
CA ALA A 193 7.76 4.03 11.06
C ALA A 193 9.00 3.19 10.69
N HIS A 194 9.58 2.49 11.65
CA HIS A 194 10.68 1.56 11.40
C HIS A 194 10.50 0.28 12.21
N VAL A 195 11.13 -0.80 11.74
CA VAL A 195 11.26 -2.05 12.49
C VAL A 195 12.28 -1.83 13.61
N PRO A 196 11.96 -2.15 14.88
CA PRO A 196 12.90 -2.00 16.00
C PRO A 196 14.14 -2.88 15.88
#